data_7d316734aae15c99483c8870dac97176
#
_entry.id   7d316734aae15c99483c8870dac97176
#
_cell.length_a   1.000
_cell.length_b   1.000
_cell.length_c   1.000
_cell.angle_alpha   90.00
_cell.angle_beta   90.00
_cell.angle_gamma   90.00
#
_symmetry.space_group_name_H-M   'P 1'
#
loop_
_entity.id
_entity.type
_entity.pdbx_description
1 polymer ?
#
loop_
_entity_poly.entity_id
_entity_poly.type
_entity_poly.pdbx_seq_one_letter_code
_entity_poly.pdbx_strand_id
1 'polypeptide(L)'
;MEKAFNSAHGLELTIMHSMDLRQFDHSENVSNPAHYITRKTEHAPLVSAIIPCLNEELTLFICINKIMKAFTRMGIQGEVIVGDNGSTDKSVEIATSLGARVIHQPVRGYGAAISAAAGAAKGKYLIMADADDSYDWSQIDIFVNALESGADFVMGNRFAGGIEPGAMPPLHRYLGNPLLSGIARVLYHSPIHDFHCGMRAFTREAFQKMSTRSTGMEFASEMIINAHRAGLIIQEVPIKLYPDKRNRPPHLRSFRDGWRHLRLLIAHAPDRMYLIPGITLLLPGVIGLALLAAGPVEINGYYFGIHFVALATMSTLIGLIALLLGVLAKVAIAIYHPVAQSRVIPWLTRSHPLEWLVFCGSFLAISGFCADLLLAFQWISTSGSMEHSVHAVFVISTACIAGVLMVLTGFVLHLLLDSLHRNAQR
;
A
#
# COMPACT_ATOMS: atom_id res chain seq x y z
N MET A 1 7.16 -35.02 45.42
CA MET A 1 7.56 -34.36 46.67
C MET A 1 7.08 -32.93 46.52
N GLU A 2 5.88 -32.67 47.02
CA GLU A 2 5.56 -32.13 48.36
C GLU A 2 6.16 -30.72 48.54
N LYS A 3 5.48 -29.66 48.88
CA LYS A 3 4.19 -29.25 49.54
C LYS A 3 4.12 -27.74 49.34
N ALA A 4 3.07 -27.09 48.95
CA ALA A 4 1.84 -26.73 49.63
C ALA A 4 2.05 -25.94 50.97
N PHE A 5 1.43 -24.76 51.04
CA PHE A 5 0.61 -24.20 52.12
C PHE A 5 0.48 -22.68 51.96
N ASN A 6 -0.69 -22.14 51.64
CA ASN A 6 -1.80 -21.65 52.48
C ASN A 6 -1.38 -20.55 53.44
N SER A 7 -2.02 -19.39 53.55
CA SER A 7 -3.39 -19.02 53.92
C SER A 7 -3.45 -17.49 54.01
N ALA A 8 -4.39 -16.77 53.51
CA ALA A 8 -5.72 -16.39 54.03
C ALA A 8 -5.74 -15.51 55.30
N HIS A 9 -6.62 -14.55 55.23
CA HIS A 9 -7.20 -13.65 56.25
C HIS A 9 -6.63 -12.22 56.25
N GLY A 10 -7.42 -11.16 56.31
CA GLY A 10 -8.84 -11.05 56.62
C GLY A 10 -9.35 -9.64 56.37
N LEU A 11 -10.62 -9.56 56.20
CA LEU A 11 -11.46 -8.36 56.23
C LEU A 11 -11.29 -7.53 57.50
N GLU A 12 -11.41 -6.22 57.37
CA GLU A 12 -12.23 -5.47 58.34
C GLU A 12 -12.76 -4.18 57.69
N LEU A 13 -14.08 -4.10 57.65
CA LEU A 13 -14.89 -2.89 57.49
C LEU A 13 -14.82 -2.05 58.74
N THR A 14 -14.72 -0.74 58.62
CA THR A 14 -15.29 0.17 59.62
C THR A 14 -15.95 1.36 58.94
N ILE A 15 -17.26 1.40 59.06
CA ILE A 15 -18.19 2.51 58.80
C ILE A 15 -18.21 3.41 60.03
N MET A 16 -18.25 4.73 59.85
CA MET A 16 -19.01 5.74 60.59
C MET A 16 -18.53 7.13 60.19
N HIS A 17 -19.34 7.90 59.60
CA HIS A 17 -20.50 8.72 59.99
C HIS A 17 -20.14 10.17 60.29
N SER A 18 -20.70 11.02 59.50
CA SER A 18 -21.46 12.25 59.77
C SER A 18 -20.75 13.60 59.92
N MET A 19 -21.32 14.52 59.12
CA MET A 19 -21.65 15.93 59.38
C MET A 19 -20.47 16.90 59.67
N ASP A 20 -20.40 18.02 58.97
CA ASP A 20 -21.28 19.18 59.08
C ASP A 20 -21.04 20.21 57.95
N LEU A 21 -22.07 20.96 57.66
CA LEU A 21 -22.20 22.04 56.71
C LEU A 21 -21.73 23.38 57.29
N ARG A 22 -21.33 24.27 56.38
CA ARG A 22 -21.29 25.75 56.43
C ARG A 22 -19.91 26.38 56.71
N GLN A 23 -19.39 27.02 55.69
CA GLN A 23 -19.45 28.48 55.59
C GLN A 23 -18.95 28.98 54.21
N PHE A 24 -19.76 29.84 53.61
CA PHE A 24 -19.41 30.73 52.52
C PHE A 24 -18.33 31.73 52.97
N ASP A 25 -17.31 31.93 52.16
CA ASP A 25 -16.73 33.26 52.07
C ASP A 25 -16.24 33.53 50.62
N HIS A 26 -16.65 34.68 50.12
CA HIS A 26 -16.28 35.27 48.88
C HIS A 26 -14.92 35.97 48.98
N SER A 27 -13.94 35.60 48.18
CA SER A 27 -12.98 36.59 47.70
C SER A 27 -12.36 36.10 46.38
N GLU A 28 -12.54 36.91 45.37
CA GLU A 28 -11.86 36.86 44.09
C GLU A 28 -10.36 36.82 44.25
N ASN A 29 -9.63 35.96 43.53
CA ASN A 29 -8.53 36.44 42.69
C ASN A 29 -7.81 35.35 41.86
N VAL A 30 -7.67 35.69 40.57
CA VAL A 30 -6.54 35.43 39.68
C VAL A 30 -6.14 33.98 39.42
N SER A 31 -6.59 33.60 38.25
CA SER A 31 -6.06 32.61 37.31
C SER A 31 -4.62 32.12 37.51
N ASN A 32 -4.49 30.88 37.91
CA ASN A 32 -3.28 30.09 37.76
C ASN A 32 -3.56 29.01 36.68
N PRO A 33 -2.86 29.00 35.56
CA PRO A 33 -3.15 28.04 34.46
C PRO A 33 -2.69 26.61 34.73
N ALA A 34 -2.26 26.28 35.94
CA ALA A 34 -1.69 24.99 36.31
C ALA A 34 -2.71 23.94 36.84
N HIS A 35 -4.01 24.21 36.80
CA HIS A 35 -5.02 23.31 37.44
C HIS A 35 -5.94 22.53 36.46
N TYR A 36 -5.53 22.33 35.20
CA TYR A 36 -6.32 21.50 34.25
C TYR A 36 -5.76 20.09 34.06
N ILE A 37 -4.88 19.62 34.89
CA ILE A 37 -4.39 18.23 34.83
C ILE A 37 -4.70 17.54 36.14
N THR A 38 -5.79 16.80 36.20
CA THR A 38 -5.97 15.48 36.85
C THR A 38 -7.45 15.17 37.09
N ARG A 39 -8.16 14.75 36.05
CA ARG A 39 -9.13 13.68 36.22
C ARG A 39 -8.60 12.49 35.40
N LYS A 40 -7.93 11.58 36.12
CA LYS A 40 -7.64 10.23 35.64
C LYS A 40 -8.98 9.50 35.47
N THR A 41 -9.65 9.71 34.35
CA THR A 41 -10.70 8.82 33.92
C THR A 41 -10.02 7.73 33.06
N GLU A 42 -10.18 6.47 33.48
CA GLU A 42 -9.62 5.26 32.84
C GLU A 42 -10.17 4.96 31.44
N HIS A 43 -10.63 5.96 30.71
CA HIS A 43 -11.10 5.73 29.33
C HIS A 43 -9.98 6.01 28.35
N ALA A 44 -9.72 5.02 27.47
CA ALA A 44 -8.79 5.17 26.36
C ALA A 44 -9.20 6.38 25.51
N PRO A 45 -8.25 7.16 24.97
CA PRO A 45 -8.57 8.31 24.13
C PRO A 45 -9.37 7.89 22.88
N LEU A 46 -10.32 8.73 22.46
CA LEU A 46 -11.06 8.48 21.23
C LEU A 46 -10.13 8.65 20.01
N VAL A 47 -9.31 9.70 20.03
CA VAL A 47 -8.44 10.09 18.92
C VAL A 47 -6.98 10.14 19.36
N SER A 48 -6.09 9.56 18.56
CA SER A 48 -4.65 9.81 18.59
C SER A 48 -4.25 10.62 17.35
N ALA A 49 -3.82 11.86 17.56
CA ALA A 49 -3.24 12.69 16.51
C ALA A 49 -1.75 12.36 16.37
N ILE A 50 -1.32 11.97 15.19
CA ILE A 50 0.03 11.49 14.88
C ILE A 50 0.75 12.51 14.00
N ILE A 51 1.87 13.03 14.48
CA ILE A 51 2.68 14.03 13.79
C ILE A 51 4.08 13.44 13.56
N PRO A 52 4.48 13.13 12.32
CA PRO A 52 5.87 12.83 12.00
C PRO A 52 6.70 14.11 12.10
N CYS A 53 7.84 14.05 12.79
CA CYS A 53 8.64 15.23 13.08
C CYS A 53 10.12 15.02 12.75
N LEU A 54 10.70 15.99 12.06
CA LEU A 54 12.15 16.10 11.84
C LEU A 54 12.54 17.59 11.69
N ASN A 55 12.96 18.20 12.78
CA ASN A 55 13.36 19.62 12.84
C ASN A 55 12.20 20.57 12.45
N GLU A 56 11.11 20.57 13.19
CA GLU A 56 9.90 21.36 12.93
C GLU A 56 9.62 22.36 14.08
N GLU A 57 10.65 22.90 14.75
CA GLU A 57 10.50 23.79 15.90
C GLU A 57 9.63 25.02 15.64
N LEU A 58 9.58 25.52 14.38
CA LEU A 58 8.83 26.72 14.00
C LEU A 58 7.31 26.47 13.94
N THR A 59 6.88 25.25 13.64
CA THR A 59 5.50 24.95 13.27
C THR A 59 4.81 23.96 14.22
N LEU A 60 5.58 23.12 14.91
CA LEU A 60 5.06 22.05 15.75
C LEU A 60 4.17 22.59 16.89
N PHE A 61 4.55 23.72 17.50
CA PHE A 61 3.73 24.40 18.51
C PHE A 61 2.33 24.75 17.98
N ILE A 62 2.27 25.28 16.75
CA ILE A 62 1.00 25.67 16.12
C ILE A 62 0.12 24.43 15.87
N CYS A 63 0.71 23.37 15.33
CA CYS A 63 0.01 22.12 15.05
C CYS A 63 -0.58 21.51 16.31
N ILE A 64 0.21 21.33 17.38
CA ILE A 64 -0.25 20.74 18.64
C ILE A 64 -1.37 21.58 19.25
N ASN A 65 -1.24 22.91 19.27
CA ASN A 65 -2.29 23.78 19.83
C ASN A 65 -3.60 23.70 19.02
N LYS A 66 -3.54 23.62 17.69
CA LYS A 66 -4.75 23.41 16.85
C LYS A 66 -5.43 22.09 17.19
N ILE A 67 -4.67 21.01 17.39
CA ILE A 67 -5.19 19.70 17.78
C ILE A 67 -5.88 19.77 19.14
N MET A 68 -5.21 20.33 20.15
CA MET A 68 -5.76 20.43 21.50
C MET A 68 -7.04 21.26 21.55
N LYS A 69 -7.07 22.39 20.81
CA LYS A 69 -8.29 23.20 20.64
C LYS A 69 -9.40 22.42 19.94
N ALA A 70 -9.08 21.63 18.92
CA ALA A 70 -10.09 20.79 18.23
C ALA A 70 -10.66 19.74 19.18
N PHE A 71 -9.84 19.04 19.97
CA PHE A 71 -10.31 18.09 20.96
C PHE A 71 -11.24 18.76 22.01
N THR A 72 -10.85 19.93 22.50
CA THR A 72 -11.68 20.71 23.45
C THR A 72 -13.02 21.11 22.82
N ARG A 73 -13.02 21.62 21.58
CA ARG A 73 -14.24 22.02 20.85
C ARG A 73 -15.17 20.83 20.64
N MET A 74 -14.63 19.66 20.33
CA MET A 74 -15.39 18.43 20.13
C MET A 74 -15.83 17.76 21.43
N GLY A 75 -15.34 18.18 22.59
CA GLY A 75 -15.60 17.55 23.88
C GLY A 75 -15.07 16.12 23.97
N ILE A 76 -14.03 15.76 23.23
CA ILE A 76 -13.45 14.41 23.18
C ILE A 76 -12.14 14.33 23.95
N GLN A 77 -11.86 13.15 24.48
CA GLN A 77 -10.53 12.82 24.98
C GLN A 77 -9.65 12.38 23.80
N GLY A 78 -8.52 13.06 23.63
CA GLY A 78 -7.53 12.75 22.61
C GLY A 78 -6.11 12.80 23.16
N GLU A 79 -5.18 12.20 22.44
CA GLU A 79 -3.74 12.31 22.70
C GLU A 79 -3.02 12.83 21.44
N VAL A 80 -1.90 13.51 21.64
CA VAL A 80 -0.99 13.90 20.57
C VAL A 80 0.27 13.06 20.67
N ILE A 81 0.67 12.44 19.57
CA ILE A 81 1.88 11.62 19.49
C ILE A 81 2.78 12.18 18.39
N VAL A 82 3.98 12.56 18.78
CA VAL A 82 5.01 13.04 17.86
C VAL A 82 6.00 11.91 17.60
N GLY A 83 6.06 11.45 16.34
CA GLY A 83 7.06 10.50 15.87
C GLY A 83 8.34 11.24 15.51
N ASP A 84 9.27 11.36 16.44
CA ASP A 84 10.54 12.04 16.21
C ASP A 84 11.52 11.15 15.45
N ASN A 85 11.99 11.63 14.31
CA ASN A 85 12.93 10.90 13.45
C ASN A 85 14.37 11.43 13.56
N GLY A 86 14.73 11.85 14.77
CA GLY A 86 16.06 12.34 15.14
C GLY A 86 16.20 13.84 14.87
N SER A 87 15.30 14.65 15.43
CA SER A 87 15.41 16.11 15.42
C SER A 87 16.61 16.56 16.26
N THR A 88 17.25 17.62 15.81
CA THR A 88 18.42 18.26 16.45
C THR A 88 18.12 19.69 16.94
N ASP A 89 16.92 20.18 16.64
CA ASP A 89 16.36 21.46 17.09
C ASP A 89 15.50 21.30 18.35
N LYS A 90 14.71 22.29 18.70
CA LYS A 90 13.84 22.28 19.88
C LYS A 90 12.52 21.54 19.69
N SER A 91 12.32 20.81 18.59
CA SER A 91 11.05 20.13 18.31
C SER A 91 10.61 19.19 19.44
N VAL A 92 11.53 18.38 19.97
CA VAL A 92 11.23 17.42 21.07
C VAL A 92 10.88 18.13 22.37
N GLU A 93 11.60 19.21 22.71
CA GLU A 93 11.32 20.04 23.88
C GLU A 93 9.94 20.68 23.81
N ILE A 94 9.61 21.28 22.65
CA ILE A 94 8.31 21.90 22.40
C ILE A 94 7.18 20.86 22.52
N ALA A 95 7.30 19.70 21.85
CA ALA A 95 6.30 18.67 21.94
C ALA A 95 6.02 18.23 23.38
N THR A 96 7.09 17.97 24.14
CA THR A 96 7.01 17.51 25.53
C THR A 96 6.38 18.56 26.44
N SER A 97 6.77 19.84 26.29
CA SER A 97 6.23 20.95 27.07
C SER A 97 4.73 21.18 26.88
N LEU A 98 4.20 20.82 25.69
CA LEU A 98 2.78 20.88 25.35
C LEU A 98 2.01 19.60 25.73
N GLY A 99 2.64 18.64 26.41
CA GLY A 99 2.02 17.40 26.85
C GLY A 99 1.85 16.35 25.74
N ALA A 100 2.47 16.54 24.58
CA ALA A 100 2.51 15.51 23.53
C ALA A 100 3.47 14.38 23.92
N ARG A 101 3.11 13.16 23.56
CA ARG A 101 3.96 11.99 23.78
C ARG A 101 4.93 11.84 22.61
N VAL A 102 6.23 11.91 22.89
CA VAL A 102 7.27 11.78 21.86
C VAL A 102 7.73 10.32 21.77
N ILE A 103 7.75 9.79 20.56
CA ILE A 103 8.27 8.47 20.22
C ILE A 103 9.51 8.64 19.33
N HIS A 104 10.67 8.33 19.87
CA HIS A 104 11.93 8.40 19.13
C HIS A 104 12.07 7.20 18.19
N GLN A 105 12.20 7.47 16.88
CA GLN A 105 12.39 6.46 15.85
C GLN A 105 13.79 6.59 15.24
N PRO A 106 14.71 5.65 15.54
CA PRO A 106 16.09 5.72 15.03
C PRO A 106 16.20 5.40 13.53
N VAL A 107 15.27 4.60 12.99
CA VAL A 107 15.25 4.31 11.56
C VAL A 107 14.76 5.55 10.81
N ARG A 108 15.61 6.13 9.96
CA ARG A 108 15.28 7.32 9.17
C ARG A 108 14.18 7.04 8.17
N GLY A 109 13.19 7.93 8.10
CA GLY A 109 12.14 7.93 7.11
C GLY A 109 10.77 8.34 7.63
N TYR A 110 9.99 8.97 6.76
CA TYR A 110 8.63 9.44 7.03
C TYR A 110 7.71 8.34 7.52
N GLY A 111 7.68 7.20 6.78
CA GLY A 111 6.88 6.04 7.15
C GLY A 111 7.32 5.40 8.45
N ALA A 112 8.62 5.39 8.75
CA ALA A 112 9.14 4.86 10.01
C ALA A 112 8.65 5.68 11.21
N ALA A 113 8.67 7.01 11.11
CA ALA A 113 8.18 7.92 12.15
C ALA A 113 6.68 7.73 12.41
N ILE A 114 5.87 7.67 11.36
CA ILE A 114 4.42 7.46 11.46
C ILE A 114 4.12 6.08 12.04
N SER A 115 4.77 5.02 11.54
CA SER A 115 4.53 3.65 12.01
C SER A 115 4.83 3.49 13.51
N ALA A 116 5.93 4.09 13.98
CA ALA A 116 6.29 4.07 15.38
C ALA A 116 5.26 4.81 16.25
N ALA A 117 4.84 6.00 15.84
CA ALA A 117 3.84 6.79 16.53
C ALA A 117 2.46 6.10 16.52
N ALA A 118 2.04 5.56 15.36
CA ALA A 118 0.78 4.83 15.22
C ALA A 118 0.76 3.53 16.05
N GLY A 119 1.88 2.80 16.09
CA GLY A 119 2.02 1.60 16.93
C GLY A 119 1.92 1.89 18.41
N ALA A 120 2.34 3.09 18.85
CA ALA A 120 2.23 3.55 20.24
C ALA A 120 0.87 4.17 20.57
N ALA A 121 0.02 4.47 19.58
CA ALA A 121 -1.27 5.14 19.75
C ALA A 121 -2.26 4.31 20.57
N LYS A 122 -3.04 4.98 21.42
CA LYS A 122 -4.08 4.37 22.26
C LYS A 122 -5.50 4.68 21.80
N GLY A 123 -5.67 5.68 20.93
CA GLY A 123 -6.97 6.11 20.40
C GLY A 123 -7.66 5.04 19.54
N LYS A 124 -8.98 5.06 19.53
CA LYS A 124 -9.79 4.26 18.59
C LYS A 124 -9.53 4.70 17.15
N TYR A 125 -9.44 6.00 16.94
CA TYR A 125 -9.16 6.64 15.66
C TYR A 125 -7.76 7.26 15.66
N LEU A 126 -7.03 7.04 14.59
CA LEU A 126 -5.71 7.60 14.37
C LEU A 126 -5.81 8.61 13.24
N ILE A 127 -5.35 9.85 13.48
CA ILE A 127 -5.34 10.91 12.48
C ILE A 127 -3.90 11.38 12.31
N MET A 128 -3.42 11.39 11.08
CA MET A 128 -2.05 11.83 10.76
C MET A 128 -2.06 13.02 9.82
N ALA A 129 -1.14 13.95 10.01
CA ALA A 129 -0.76 14.97 9.04
C ALA A 129 0.65 15.50 9.36
N ASP A 130 1.21 16.27 8.43
CA ASP A 130 2.55 16.82 8.55
C ASP A 130 2.63 17.89 9.64
N ALA A 131 3.85 18.12 10.15
CA ALA A 131 4.15 19.05 11.24
C ALA A 131 4.32 20.52 10.77
N ASP A 132 4.18 20.82 9.47
CA ASP A 132 4.55 22.08 8.83
C ASP A 132 3.43 23.13 8.75
N ASP A 133 2.31 22.84 9.39
CA ASP A 133 1.08 23.67 9.38
C ASP A 133 0.47 23.87 7.99
N SER A 134 0.84 23.05 6.99
CA SER A 134 0.21 23.06 5.66
C SER A 134 -1.17 22.44 5.67
N TYR A 135 -1.46 21.56 6.62
CA TYR A 135 -2.78 20.98 6.89
C TYR A 135 -3.41 21.64 8.11
N ASP A 136 -4.70 21.94 8.01
CA ASP A 136 -5.41 22.54 9.13
C ASP A 136 -5.92 21.49 10.12
N TRP A 137 -5.15 21.25 11.16
CA TRP A 137 -5.49 20.35 12.25
C TRP A 137 -6.78 20.72 13.01
N SER A 138 -7.33 21.92 12.79
CA SER A 138 -8.63 22.26 13.36
C SER A 138 -9.78 21.48 12.74
N GLN A 139 -9.58 20.86 11.56
CA GLN A 139 -10.58 20.10 10.81
C GLN A 139 -10.63 18.59 11.19
N ILE A 140 -10.14 18.21 12.36
CA ILE A 140 -10.17 16.81 12.84
C ILE A 140 -11.60 16.24 12.85
N ASP A 141 -12.60 17.06 13.18
CA ASP A 141 -14.00 16.67 13.28
C ASP A 141 -14.54 16.03 11.98
N ILE A 142 -14.20 16.55 10.81
CA ILE A 142 -14.68 15.97 9.54
C ILE A 142 -14.15 14.54 9.34
N PHE A 143 -12.94 14.24 9.78
CA PHE A 143 -12.36 12.91 9.71
C PHE A 143 -12.99 11.96 10.73
N VAL A 144 -13.20 12.42 11.97
CA VAL A 144 -13.85 11.63 13.03
C VAL A 144 -15.27 11.28 12.61
N ASN A 145 -16.04 12.25 12.10
CA ASN A 145 -17.43 12.02 11.64
C ASN A 145 -17.49 10.99 10.50
N ALA A 146 -16.53 11.02 9.57
CA ALA A 146 -16.47 10.04 8.49
C ALA A 146 -16.14 8.63 9.02
N LEU A 147 -15.23 8.49 10.00
CA LEU A 147 -14.92 7.22 10.65
C LEU A 147 -16.11 6.70 11.48
N GLU A 148 -16.81 7.57 12.19
CA GLU A 148 -18.02 7.21 12.93
C GLU A 148 -19.19 6.79 12.02
N SER A 149 -19.22 7.32 10.79
CA SER A 149 -20.17 6.94 9.76
C SER A 149 -19.84 5.60 9.08
N GLY A 150 -18.80 4.91 9.52
CA GLY A 150 -18.46 3.56 9.08
C GLY A 150 -17.29 3.47 8.09
N ALA A 151 -16.57 4.56 7.83
CA ALA A 151 -15.31 4.47 7.09
C ALA A 151 -14.22 3.81 7.94
N ASP A 152 -13.41 2.96 7.31
CA ASP A 152 -12.21 2.39 7.94
C ASP A 152 -10.99 3.28 7.75
N PHE A 153 -10.95 3.99 6.61
CA PHE A 153 -9.85 4.85 6.18
C PHE A 153 -10.40 6.09 5.48
N VAL A 154 -9.98 7.28 5.92
CA VAL A 154 -10.42 8.57 5.40
C VAL A 154 -9.24 9.35 4.87
N MET A 155 -9.34 9.80 3.63
CA MET A 155 -8.35 10.64 2.95
C MET A 155 -8.83 12.09 2.87
N GLY A 156 -7.93 13.03 3.14
CA GLY A 156 -8.18 14.41 2.75
C GLY A 156 -8.11 14.58 1.23
N ASN A 157 -8.96 15.43 0.66
CA ASN A 157 -8.94 15.81 -0.75
C ASN A 157 -8.71 17.32 -0.88
N ARG A 158 -7.47 17.69 -1.21
CA ARG A 158 -7.03 19.09 -1.37
C ARG A 158 -7.62 19.74 -2.62
N PHE A 159 -7.85 18.95 -3.66
CA PHE A 159 -8.43 19.45 -4.90
C PHE A 159 -9.92 19.78 -4.74
N ALA A 160 -10.64 19.06 -3.88
CA ALA A 160 -12.02 19.33 -3.57
C ALA A 160 -12.19 20.46 -2.53
N GLY A 161 -11.29 20.56 -1.54
CA GLY A 161 -11.38 21.54 -0.46
C GLY A 161 -10.67 22.86 -0.73
N GLY A 162 -9.76 22.88 -1.69
CA GLY A 162 -9.04 24.07 -2.12
C GLY A 162 -7.56 24.07 -1.78
N ILE A 163 -6.77 24.66 -2.68
CA ILE A 163 -5.31 24.79 -2.56
C ILE A 163 -4.99 26.29 -2.63
N GLU A 164 -4.52 26.85 -1.51
CA GLU A 164 -4.14 28.25 -1.42
C GLU A 164 -2.97 28.60 -2.37
N PRO A 165 -2.88 29.84 -2.82
CA PRO A 165 -1.75 30.29 -3.63
C PRO A 165 -0.41 30.02 -2.92
N GLY A 166 0.53 29.39 -3.64
CA GLY A 166 1.84 29.02 -3.09
C GLY A 166 1.89 27.73 -2.26
N ALA A 167 0.76 27.12 -1.93
CA ALA A 167 0.71 25.91 -1.12
C ALA A 167 1.19 24.64 -1.85
N MET A 168 1.12 24.63 -3.17
CA MET A 168 1.55 23.48 -3.99
C MET A 168 2.25 23.99 -5.26
N PRO A 169 3.45 23.46 -5.58
CA PRO A 169 4.14 23.79 -6.83
C PRO A 169 3.25 23.45 -8.06
N PRO A 170 3.30 24.28 -9.13
CA PRO A 170 2.46 24.07 -10.32
C PRO A 170 2.63 22.68 -10.95
N LEU A 171 3.85 22.16 -11.00
CA LEU A 171 4.13 20.81 -11.51
C LEU A 171 3.37 19.72 -10.73
N HIS A 172 3.31 19.84 -9.39
CA HIS A 172 2.56 18.89 -8.55
C HIS A 172 1.05 19.10 -8.68
N ARG A 173 0.60 20.34 -8.76
CA ARG A 173 -0.82 20.69 -8.81
C ARG A 173 -1.49 20.22 -10.10
N TYR A 174 -0.86 20.46 -11.24
CA TYR A 174 -1.50 20.27 -12.55
C TYR A 174 -1.08 18.99 -13.27
N LEU A 175 0.08 18.42 -12.93
CA LEU A 175 0.59 17.21 -13.61
C LEU A 175 0.84 16.05 -12.64
N GLY A 176 1.74 16.23 -11.67
CA GLY A 176 2.26 15.12 -10.85
C GLY A 176 1.15 14.39 -10.06
N ASN A 177 0.44 15.10 -9.20
CA ASN A 177 -0.62 14.51 -8.37
C ASN A 177 -1.82 14.01 -9.20
N PRO A 178 -2.37 14.76 -10.17
CA PRO A 178 -3.45 14.26 -11.02
C PRO A 178 -3.08 13.01 -11.82
N LEU A 179 -1.88 12.98 -12.42
CA LEU A 179 -1.41 11.84 -13.21
C LEU A 179 -1.23 10.59 -12.33
N LEU A 180 -0.51 10.70 -11.23
CA LEU A 180 -0.27 9.57 -10.33
C LEU A 180 -1.58 9.09 -9.67
N SER A 181 -2.47 10.00 -9.27
CA SER A 181 -3.79 9.62 -8.74
C SER A 181 -4.66 8.97 -9.83
N GLY A 182 -4.58 9.44 -11.07
CA GLY A 182 -5.26 8.83 -12.23
C GLY A 182 -4.77 7.40 -12.48
N ILE A 183 -3.46 7.19 -12.49
CA ILE A 183 -2.86 5.85 -12.61
C ILE A 183 -3.31 4.95 -11.47
N ALA A 184 -3.28 5.44 -10.22
CA ALA A 184 -3.72 4.67 -9.06
C ALA A 184 -5.19 4.28 -9.15
N ARG A 185 -6.09 5.19 -9.59
CA ARG A 185 -7.50 4.88 -9.83
C ARG A 185 -7.71 3.78 -10.85
N VAL A 186 -6.98 3.84 -11.97
CA VAL A 186 -7.04 2.79 -13.00
C VAL A 186 -6.52 1.46 -12.48
N LEU A 187 -5.37 1.45 -11.78
CA LEU A 187 -4.73 0.22 -11.32
C LEU A 187 -5.50 -0.46 -10.18
N TYR A 188 -6.14 0.31 -9.28
CA TYR A 188 -6.76 -0.21 -8.06
C TYR A 188 -8.27 -0.06 -7.99
N HIS A 189 -8.94 0.53 -9.01
CA HIS A 189 -10.35 0.92 -8.96
C HIS A 189 -10.67 1.79 -7.73
N SER A 190 -9.71 2.65 -7.36
CA SER A 190 -9.83 3.48 -6.18
C SER A 190 -10.81 4.64 -6.40
N PRO A 191 -11.72 4.95 -5.48
CA PRO A 191 -12.54 6.14 -5.55
C PRO A 191 -11.76 7.43 -5.24
N ILE A 192 -10.49 7.32 -4.83
CA ILE A 192 -9.68 8.42 -4.32
C ILE A 192 -9.18 9.30 -5.47
N HIS A 193 -9.39 10.62 -5.35
CA HIS A 193 -8.94 11.62 -6.30
C HIS A 193 -7.62 12.29 -5.89
N ASP A 194 -7.36 12.45 -4.59
CA ASP A 194 -6.11 12.99 -4.06
C ASP A 194 -5.29 11.91 -3.34
N PHE A 195 -4.67 11.03 -4.12
CA PHE A 195 -3.91 9.88 -3.62
C PHE A 195 -2.68 10.24 -2.77
N HIS A 196 -2.19 11.49 -2.91
CA HIS A 196 -0.97 11.95 -2.25
C HIS A 196 -1.24 12.96 -1.12
N CYS A 197 -2.48 13.09 -0.67
CA CYS A 197 -2.78 13.91 0.49
C CYS A 197 -2.11 13.35 1.75
N GLY A 198 -1.42 14.19 2.54
CA GLY A 198 -0.76 13.80 3.78
C GLY A 198 -1.72 13.67 4.96
N MET A 199 -2.84 14.41 4.97
CA MET A 199 -3.81 14.34 6.07
C MET A 199 -4.76 13.18 5.87
N ARG A 200 -4.75 12.22 6.81
CA ARG A 200 -5.48 10.95 6.74
C ARG A 200 -5.95 10.54 8.11
N ALA A 201 -7.04 9.79 8.15
CA ALA A 201 -7.51 9.16 9.37
C ALA A 201 -7.90 7.69 9.11
N PHE A 202 -7.78 6.87 10.13
CA PHE A 202 -8.10 5.45 10.04
C PHE A 202 -8.43 4.88 11.42
N THR A 203 -9.19 3.80 11.44
CA THR A 203 -9.40 3.04 12.67
C THR A 203 -8.11 2.32 13.05
N ARG A 204 -7.93 2.01 14.33
CA ARG A 204 -6.77 1.22 14.79
C ARG A 204 -6.73 -0.15 14.12
N GLU A 205 -7.89 -0.78 13.96
CA GLU A 205 -8.03 -2.08 13.29
C GLU A 205 -7.63 -1.97 11.81
N ALA A 206 -8.02 -0.89 11.13
CA ALA A 206 -7.60 -0.63 9.75
C ALA A 206 -6.08 -0.48 9.64
N PHE A 207 -5.43 0.24 10.55
CA PHE A 207 -3.98 0.37 10.58
C PHE A 207 -3.27 -0.99 10.69
N GLN A 208 -3.75 -1.84 11.59
CA GLN A 208 -3.21 -3.20 11.76
C GLN A 208 -3.42 -4.04 10.50
N LYS A 209 -4.62 -3.98 9.87
CA LYS A 209 -4.93 -4.69 8.63
C LYS A 209 -4.10 -4.20 7.45
N MET A 210 -3.80 -2.90 7.35
CA MET A 210 -2.95 -2.35 6.29
C MET A 210 -1.52 -2.89 6.34
N SER A 211 -0.98 -3.22 7.52
CA SER A 211 0.35 -3.87 7.69
C SER A 211 1.45 -3.25 6.82
N THR A 212 1.59 -1.93 6.87
CA THR A 212 2.58 -1.17 6.09
C THR A 212 4.00 -1.44 6.56
N ARG A 213 4.96 -1.50 5.63
CA ARG A 213 6.37 -1.82 5.90
C ARG A 213 7.35 -0.79 5.34
N SER A 214 6.92 0.07 4.43
CA SER A 214 7.78 1.10 3.85
C SER A 214 8.20 2.12 4.91
N THR A 215 9.48 2.43 4.94
CA THR A 215 10.03 3.42 5.88
C THR A 215 10.07 4.84 5.31
N GLY A 216 10.04 4.99 3.98
CA GLY A 216 10.16 6.27 3.27
C GLY A 216 8.81 6.94 2.96
N MET A 217 8.83 7.87 1.98
CA MET A 217 7.63 8.60 1.52
C MET A 217 6.62 7.67 0.82
N GLU A 218 7.06 6.56 0.27
CA GLU A 218 6.22 5.54 -0.36
C GLU A 218 5.22 4.88 0.61
N PHE A 219 5.45 4.98 1.93
CA PHE A 219 4.52 4.58 2.97
C PHE A 219 3.10 5.11 2.74
N ALA A 220 3.02 6.38 2.32
CA ALA A 220 1.74 7.04 2.05
C ALA A 220 0.94 6.34 0.93
N SER A 221 1.60 5.86 -0.12
CA SER A 221 0.97 5.09 -1.21
C SER A 221 0.70 3.65 -0.81
N GLU A 222 1.61 3.03 -0.05
CA GLU A 222 1.44 1.68 0.46
C GLU A 222 0.20 1.54 1.34
N MET A 223 -0.08 2.51 2.22
CA MET A 223 -1.30 2.53 3.04
C MET A 223 -2.55 2.35 2.19
N ILE A 224 -2.70 3.14 1.10
CA ILE A 224 -3.89 3.10 0.27
C ILE A 224 -3.99 1.78 -0.50
N ILE A 225 -2.87 1.30 -1.05
CA ILE A 225 -2.80 0.02 -1.75
C ILE A 225 -3.24 -1.12 -0.82
N ASN A 226 -2.71 -1.14 0.40
CA ASN A 226 -3.02 -2.16 1.38
C ASN A 226 -4.44 -2.02 1.95
N ALA A 227 -4.96 -0.79 2.10
CA ALA A 227 -6.35 -0.55 2.45
C ALA A 227 -7.31 -1.16 1.42
N HIS A 228 -7.07 -0.94 0.13
CA HIS A 228 -7.84 -1.58 -0.94
C HIS A 228 -7.76 -3.11 -0.89
N ARG A 229 -6.56 -3.66 -0.69
CA ARG A 229 -6.35 -5.12 -0.61
C ARG A 229 -7.04 -5.75 0.58
N ALA A 230 -7.07 -5.02 1.70
CA ALA A 230 -7.76 -5.44 2.92
C ALA A 230 -9.29 -5.32 2.83
N GLY A 231 -9.82 -4.77 1.73
CA GLY A 231 -11.25 -4.52 1.55
C GLY A 231 -11.80 -3.48 2.51
N LEU A 232 -10.98 -2.51 2.94
CA LEU A 232 -11.40 -1.44 3.85
C LEU A 232 -12.31 -0.45 3.13
N ILE A 233 -13.27 0.10 3.88
CA ILE A 233 -14.16 1.17 3.40
C ILE A 233 -13.37 2.48 3.41
N ILE A 234 -13.10 3.01 2.21
CA ILE A 234 -12.29 4.22 2.03
C ILE A 234 -13.18 5.37 1.59
N GLN A 235 -13.04 6.52 2.27
CA GLN A 235 -13.76 7.76 1.94
C GLN A 235 -12.80 8.92 1.74
N GLU A 236 -13.22 9.95 0.98
CA GLU A 236 -12.54 11.24 0.89
C GLU A 236 -13.36 12.33 1.58
N VAL A 237 -12.66 13.27 2.23
CA VAL A 237 -13.24 14.48 2.79
C VAL A 237 -12.53 15.71 2.22
N PRO A 238 -13.25 16.78 1.84
CA PRO A 238 -12.61 17.99 1.33
C PRO A 238 -11.84 18.69 2.44
N ILE A 239 -10.56 18.99 2.16
CA ILE A 239 -9.70 19.76 3.07
C ILE A 239 -8.96 20.86 2.32
N LYS A 240 -8.64 21.93 3.01
CA LYS A 240 -7.87 23.02 2.46
C LYS A 240 -6.38 22.84 2.71
N LEU A 241 -5.55 23.11 1.69
CA LEU A 241 -4.10 23.10 1.81
C LEU A 241 -3.59 24.53 1.87
N TYR A 242 -2.74 24.82 2.85
CA TYR A 242 -2.09 26.11 3.08
C TYR A 242 -0.59 26.06 2.72
N PRO A 243 0.06 27.20 2.42
CA PRO A 243 1.50 27.24 2.32
C PRO A 243 2.15 26.78 3.62
N ASP A 244 3.20 25.98 3.51
CA ASP A 244 3.98 25.59 4.69
C ASP A 244 4.63 26.83 5.32
N LYS A 245 4.83 26.79 6.63
CA LYS A 245 5.45 27.88 7.39
C LYS A 245 6.91 27.59 7.74
N ARG A 246 7.50 26.61 7.07
CA ARG A 246 8.93 26.30 7.21
C ARG A 246 9.76 27.28 6.39
N ASN A 247 10.75 27.90 6.99
CA ASN A 247 11.71 28.74 6.27
C ASN A 247 12.82 27.90 5.61
N ARG A 248 12.47 26.72 5.05
CA ARG A 248 13.42 25.81 4.41
C ARG A 248 12.77 25.05 3.24
N PRO A 249 13.56 24.57 2.26
CA PRO A 249 13.05 23.75 1.17
C PRO A 249 12.38 22.49 1.68
N PRO A 250 11.32 22.00 1.02
CA PRO A 250 10.67 20.74 1.38
C PRO A 250 11.63 19.57 1.21
N HIS A 251 11.49 18.56 2.07
CA HIS A 251 12.27 17.32 1.98
C HIS A 251 11.97 16.48 0.73
N LEU A 252 10.83 16.74 0.09
CA LEU A 252 10.35 16.00 -1.07
C LEU A 252 11.16 16.41 -2.34
N ARG A 253 11.72 15.40 -3.03
CA ARG A 253 12.38 15.54 -4.33
C ARG A 253 11.44 15.07 -5.43
N SER A 254 10.78 15.98 -6.15
CA SER A 254 9.66 15.74 -7.06
C SER A 254 9.85 14.54 -8.00
N PHE A 255 10.93 14.49 -8.78
CA PHE A 255 11.14 13.40 -9.73
C PHE A 255 11.53 12.08 -9.07
N ARG A 256 12.42 12.11 -8.07
CA ARG A 256 12.88 10.90 -7.39
C ARG A 256 11.75 10.24 -6.61
N ASP A 257 10.98 11.03 -5.88
CA ASP A 257 9.92 10.52 -5.05
C ASP A 257 8.69 10.19 -5.91
N GLY A 258 8.39 10.97 -6.95
CA GLY A 258 7.38 10.64 -7.96
C GLY A 258 7.66 9.30 -8.65
N TRP A 259 8.91 9.03 -9.03
CA TRP A 259 9.31 7.73 -9.57
C TRP A 259 9.15 6.58 -8.56
N ARG A 260 9.48 6.80 -7.29
CA ARG A 260 9.28 5.81 -6.23
C ARG A 260 7.80 5.45 -6.07
N HIS A 261 6.91 6.46 -6.06
CA HIS A 261 5.47 6.25 -6.00
C HIS A 261 4.96 5.49 -7.23
N LEU A 262 5.34 5.92 -8.43
CA LEU A 262 4.94 5.26 -9.68
C LEU A 262 5.40 3.80 -9.72
N ARG A 263 6.67 3.55 -9.39
CA ARG A 263 7.23 2.19 -9.32
C ARG A 263 6.46 1.30 -8.33
N LEU A 264 6.13 1.84 -7.16
CA LEU A 264 5.34 1.12 -6.16
C LEU A 264 3.95 0.78 -6.70
N LEU A 265 3.25 1.75 -7.29
CA LEU A 265 1.92 1.55 -7.87
C LEU A 265 1.93 0.44 -8.93
N ILE A 266 2.88 0.49 -9.86
CA ILE A 266 3.01 -0.50 -10.94
C ILE A 266 3.37 -1.89 -10.38
N ALA A 267 4.39 -1.96 -9.53
CA ALA A 267 4.88 -3.22 -8.97
C ALA A 267 3.80 -3.96 -8.17
N HIS A 268 2.89 -3.23 -7.56
CA HIS A 268 1.84 -3.78 -6.72
C HIS A 268 0.49 -4.01 -7.45
N ALA A 269 0.43 -3.84 -8.78
CA ALA A 269 -0.77 -4.07 -9.60
C ALA A 269 -0.56 -5.16 -10.67
N PRO A 270 -0.17 -6.41 -10.30
CA PRO A 270 0.18 -7.45 -11.27
C PRO A 270 -0.97 -7.84 -12.18
N ASP A 271 -2.23 -7.75 -11.73
CA ASP A 271 -3.40 -8.07 -12.55
C ASP A 271 -3.50 -7.15 -13.76
N ARG A 272 -3.33 -5.84 -13.54
CA ARG A 272 -3.45 -4.82 -14.58
C ARG A 272 -2.22 -4.71 -15.46
N MET A 273 -1.04 -4.92 -14.89
CA MET A 273 0.22 -4.74 -15.60
C MET A 273 0.67 -5.98 -16.38
N TYR A 274 0.30 -7.17 -15.91
CA TYR A 274 0.78 -8.42 -16.47
C TYR A 274 -0.33 -9.38 -16.89
N LEU A 275 -1.31 -9.68 -16.02
CA LEU A 275 -2.28 -10.73 -16.32
C LEU A 275 -3.26 -10.32 -17.42
N ILE A 276 -3.84 -9.11 -17.36
CA ILE A 276 -4.77 -8.63 -18.40
C ILE A 276 -4.05 -8.48 -19.74
N PRO A 277 -2.93 -7.72 -19.88
CA PRO A 277 -2.19 -7.65 -21.11
C PRO A 277 -1.68 -9.02 -21.58
N GLY A 278 -1.28 -9.88 -20.65
CA GLY A 278 -0.85 -11.24 -20.97
C GLY A 278 -1.93 -12.06 -21.66
N ILE A 279 -3.16 -12.06 -21.12
CA ILE A 279 -4.30 -12.77 -21.72
C ILE A 279 -4.68 -12.15 -23.06
N THR A 280 -4.73 -10.82 -23.15
CA THR A 280 -5.13 -10.10 -24.38
C THR A 280 -4.14 -10.28 -25.53
N LEU A 281 -2.88 -10.59 -25.26
CA LEU A 281 -1.89 -10.93 -26.27
C LEU A 281 -1.82 -12.44 -26.54
N LEU A 282 -1.87 -13.26 -25.49
CA LEU A 282 -1.72 -14.71 -25.63
C LEU A 282 -2.86 -15.33 -26.45
N LEU A 283 -4.12 -14.99 -26.15
CA LEU A 283 -5.25 -15.61 -26.83
C LEU A 283 -5.27 -15.36 -28.35
N PRO A 284 -5.20 -14.09 -28.84
CA PRO A 284 -5.13 -13.85 -30.28
C PRO A 284 -3.86 -14.44 -30.90
N GLY A 285 -2.74 -14.43 -30.19
CA GLY A 285 -1.48 -15.02 -30.64
C GLY A 285 -1.63 -16.53 -30.90
N VAL A 286 -2.14 -17.29 -29.93
CA VAL A 286 -2.36 -18.74 -30.06
C VAL A 286 -3.37 -19.05 -31.17
N ILE A 287 -4.47 -18.30 -31.25
CA ILE A 287 -5.47 -18.46 -32.31
C ILE A 287 -4.81 -18.20 -33.69
N GLY A 288 -4.03 -17.12 -33.81
CA GLY A 288 -3.31 -16.81 -35.07
C GLY A 288 -2.33 -17.91 -35.48
N LEU A 289 -1.55 -18.45 -34.50
CA LEU A 289 -0.66 -19.58 -34.76
C LEU A 289 -1.43 -20.83 -35.23
N ALA A 290 -2.56 -21.14 -34.58
CA ALA A 290 -3.37 -22.31 -34.95
C ALA A 290 -3.97 -22.16 -36.35
N LEU A 291 -4.46 -20.98 -36.71
CA LEU A 291 -5.02 -20.72 -38.07
C LEU A 291 -3.97 -20.75 -39.18
N LEU A 292 -2.74 -20.32 -38.87
CA LEU A 292 -1.65 -20.18 -39.83
C LEU A 292 -0.67 -21.36 -39.82
N ALA A 293 -0.92 -22.38 -38.98
CA ALA A 293 -0.01 -23.51 -38.81
C ALA A 293 0.23 -24.31 -40.10
N ALA A 294 -0.80 -24.46 -40.94
CA ALA A 294 -0.74 -25.20 -42.20
C ALA A 294 -0.23 -24.36 -43.37
N GLY A 295 -0.01 -23.07 -43.19
CA GLY A 295 0.43 -22.15 -44.23
C GLY A 295 -0.38 -20.85 -44.25
N PRO A 296 -0.17 -20.01 -45.29
CA PRO A 296 -0.90 -18.76 -45.43
C PRO A 296 -2.39 -18.99 -45.67
N VAL A 297 -3.22 -18.07 -45.20
CA VAL A 297 -4.69 -18.13 -45.33
C VAL A 297 -5.17 -16.85 -45.99
N GLU A 298 -6.11 -16.96 -46.95
CA GLU A 298 -6.78 -15.83 -47.56
C GLU A 298 -8.23 -15.72 -47.04
N ILE A 299 -8.60 -14.57 -46.50
CA ILE A 299 -9.95 -14.30 -45.98
C ILE A 299 -10.46 -13.01 -46.61
N ASN A 300 -11.57 -13.06 -47.33
CA ASN A 300 -12.20 -11.88 -47.95
C ASN A 300 -11.23 -11.04 -48.83
N GLY A 301 -10.30 -11.69 -49.54
CA GLY A 301 -9.31 -11.01 -50.39
C GLY A 301 -8.08 -10.47 -49.61
N TYR A 302 -7.99 -10.69 -48.34
CA TYR A 302 -6.81 -10.34 -47.50
C TYR A 302 -5.91 -11.56 -47.32
N TYR A 303 -4.63 -11.42 -47.67
CA TYR A 303 -3.63 -12.47 -47.55
C TYR A 303 -2.91 -12.43 -46.22
N PHE A 304 -3.08 -13.47 -45.38
CA PHE A 304 -2.45 -13.66 -44.08
C PHE A 304 -1.26 -14.62 -44.24
N GLY A 305 -0.10 -14.07 -44.51
CA GLY A 305 1.14 -14.82 -44.72
C GLY A 305 2.14 -14.68 -43.53
N ILE A 306 3.44 -14.72 -43.87
CA ILE A 306 4.55 -14.79 -42.95
C ILE A 306 4.57 -13.67 -41.88
N HIS A 307 4.15 -12.46 -42.24
CA HIS A 307 4.12 -11.34 -41.29
C HIS A 307 3.11 -11.57 -40.16
N PHE A 308 1.98 -12.21 -40.49
CA PHE A 308 0.95 -12.50 -39.49
C PHE A 308 1.31 -13.68 -38.61
N VAL A 309 2.00 -14.72 -39.08
CA VAL A 309 2.47 -15.79 -38.23
C VAL A 309 3.60 -15.29 -37.27
N ALA A 310 4.47 -14.41 -37.76
CA ALA A 310 5.48 -13.77 -36.94
C ALA A 310 4.84 -12.89 -35.86
N LEU A 311 3.81 -12.09 -36.17
CA LEU A 311 3.06 -11.30 -35.21
C LEU A 311 2.36 -12.19 -34.18
N ALA A 312 1.75 -13.29 -34.62
CA ALA A 312 1.09 -14.26 -33.73
C ALA A 312 2.09 -14.92 -32.76
N THR A 313 3.30 -15.29 -33.24
CA THR A 313 4.40 -15.77 -32.44
C THR A 313 4.80 -14.74 -31.37
N MET A 314 5.07 -13.50 -31.76
CA MET A 314 5.42 -12.42 -30.83
C MET A 314 4.34 -12.22 -29.77
N SER A 315 3.05 -12.15 -30.20
CA SER A 315 1.92 -11.98 -29.28
C SER A 315 1.81 -13.15 -28.31
N THR A 316 1.99 -14.39 -28.79
CA THR A 316 1.96 -15.60 -27.94
C THR A 316 3.08 -15.57 -26.90
N LEU A 317 4.31 -15.32 -27.30
CA LEU A 317 5.46 -15.34 -26.39
C LEU A 317 5.41 -14.18 -25.39
N ILE A 318 5.13 -12.97 -25.84
CA ILE A 318 5.01 -11.80 -24.94
C ILE A 318 3.84 -12.00 -23.98
N GLY A 319 2.68 -12.49 -24.47
CA GLY A 319 1.52 -12.78 -23.65
C GLY A 319 1.81 -13.85 -22.59
N LEU A 320 2.48 -14.93 -22.98
CA LEU A 320 2.88 -15.99 -22.04
C LEU A 320 3.86 -15.47 -20.98
N ILE A 321 4.91 -14.75 -21.39
CA ILE A 321 5.88 -14.15 -20.45
C ILE A 321 5.18 -13.23 -19.47
N ALA A 322 4.27 -12.37 -19.95
CA ALA A 322 3.51 -11.48 -19.08
C ALA A 322 2.65 -12.25 -18.07
N LEU A 323 1.95 -13.32 -18.47
CA LEU A 323 1.18 -14.16 -17.55
C LEU A 323 2.06 -14.82 -16.48
N LEU A 324 3.16 -15.44 -16.91
CA LEU A 324 4.08 -16.12 -15.99
C LEU A 324 4.68 -15.13 -14.97
N LEU A 325 5.14 -13.96 -15.44
CA LEU A 325 5.64 -12.89 -14.56
C LEU A 325 4.54 -12.35 -13.64
N GLY A 326 3.31 -12.23 -14.12
CA GLY A 326 2.16 -11.80 -13.33
C GLY A 326 1.85 -12.74 -12.17
N VAL A 327 1.93 -14.06 -12.40
CA VAL A 327 1.77 -15.07 -11.36
C VAL A 327 2.91 -14.99 -10.34
N LEU A 328 4.15 -14.92 -10.80
CA LEU A 328 5.31 -14.77 -9.91
C LEU A 328 5.22 -13.49 -9.05
N ALA A 329 4.83 -12.37 -9.66
CA ALA A 329 4.65 -11.11 -8.95
C ALA A 329 3.56 -11.20 -7.88
N LYS A 330 2.43 -11.88 -8.15
CA LYS A 330 1.38 -12.10 -7.14
C LYS A 330 1.88 -12.89 -5.94
N VAL A 331 2.63 -13.97 -6.16
CA VAL A 331 3.18 -14.77 -5.08
C VAL A 331 4.23 -13.97 -4.30
N ALA A 332 5.11 -13.26 -4.99
CA ALA A 332 6.10 -12.40 -4.34
C ALA A 332 5.44 -11.33 -3.45
N ILE A 333 4.39 -10.67 -3.95
CA ILE A 333 3.63 -9.69 -3.15
C ILE A 333 3.01 -10.34 -1.91
N ALA A 334 2.45 -11.55 -2.02
CA ALA A 334 1.84 -12.24 -0.89
C ALA A 334 2.86 -12.63 0.21
N ILE A 335 4.12 -12.88 -0.17
CA ILE A 335 5.20 -13.13 0.79
C ILE A 335 5.47 -11.88 1.64
N TYR A 336 5.48 -10.71 1.03
CA TYR A 336 5.77 -9.45 1.71
C TYR A 336 4.55 -8.80 2.36
N HIS A 337 3.34 -9.05 1.83
CA HIS A 337 2.09 -8.46 2.27
C HIS A 337 1.01 -9.54 2.41
N PRO A 338 0.95 -10.27 3.55
CA PRO A 338 0.04 -11.40 3.75
C PRO A 338 -1.45 -11.01 3.70
N VAL A 339 -1.77 -9.73 3.81
CA VAL A 339 -3.14 -9.19 3.70
C VAL A 339 -3.70 -9.27 2.27
N ALA A 340 -2.85 -9.48 1.27
CA ALA A 340 -3.27 -9.62 -0.12
C ALA A 340 -3.94 -10.98 -0.36
N GLN A 341 -5.20 -11.13 0.06
CA GLN A 341 -6.02 -12.33 -0.21
C GLN A 341 -6.36 -12.42 -1.70
N SER A 342 -5.40 -12.84 -2.51
CA SER A 342 -5.67 -13.20 -3.89
C SER A 342 -6.29 -14.61 -3.92
N ARG A 343 -7.45 -14.77 -4.55
CA ARG A 343 -8.08 -16.10 -4.77
C ARG A 343 -7.17 -17.07 -5.54
N VAL A 344 -6.19 -16.53 -6.27
CA VAL A 344 -5.22 -17.30 -7.05
C VAL A 344 -4.22 -18.04 -6.15
N ILE A 345 -3.83 -17.48 -4.99
CA ILE A 345 -2.82 -18.07 -4.13
C ILE A 345 -3.29 -19.40 -3.49
N PRO A 346 -4.47 -19.50 -2.87
CA PRO A 346 -4.97 -20.78 -2.35
C PRO A 346 -5.13 -21.84 -3.45
N TRP A 347 -5.48 -21.43 -4.67
CA TRP A 347 -5.53 -22.33 -5.81
C TRP A 347 -4.13 -22.83 -6.19
N LEU A 348 -3.14 -21.94 -6.32
CA LEU A 348 -1.75 -22.29 -6.63
C LEU A 348 -1.15 -23.24 -5.57
N THR A 349 -1.42 -23.01 -4.29
CA THR A 349 -0.88 -23.87 -3.22
C THR A 349 -1.48 -25.27 -3.20
N ARG A 350 -2.69 -25.47 -3.77
CA ARG A 350 -3.39 -26.77 -3.82
C ARG A 350 -3.17 -27.53 -5.13
N SER A 351 -2.84 -26.85 -6.23
CA SER A 351 -2.86 -27.39 -7.59
C SER A 351 -1.53 -27.98 -8.08
N HIS A 352 -0.52 -28.08 -7.21
CA HIS A 352 0.82 -28.57 -7.60
C HIS A 352 1.35 -27.93 -8.90
N PRO A 353 1.47 -26.59 -8.95
CA PRO A 353 1.76 -25.89 -10.20
C PRO A 353 3.15 -26.20 -10.76
N LEU A 354 4.12 -26.59 -9.92
CA LEU A 354 5.45 -27.01 -10.39
C LEU A 354 5.33 -28.23 -11.30
N GLU A 355 4.66 -29.28 -10.84
CA GLU A 355 4.53 -30.55 -11.56
C GLU A 355 3.86 -30.34 -12.91
N TRP A 356 2.78 -29.56 -12.94
CA TRP A 356 2.08 -29.25 -14.18
C TRP A 356 2.91 -28.38 -15.12
N LEU A 357 3.58 -27.33 -14.64
CA LEU A 357 4.42 -26.47 -15.48
C LEU A 357 5.62 -27.22 -16.00
N VAL A 358 6.27 -28.06 -15.19
CA VAL A 358 7.40 -28.88 -15.62
C VAL A 358 6.95 -29.97 -16.60
N PHE A 359 5.87 -30.68 -16.33
CA PHE A 359 5.37 -31.74 -17.21
C PHE A 359 4.93 -31.18 -18.59
N CYS A 360 4.00 -30.22 -18.59
CA CYS A 360 3.52 -29.63 -19.84
C CYS A 360 4.61 -28.85 -20.56
N GLY A 361 5.45 -28.12 -19.81
CA GLY A 361 6.57 -27.37 -20.36
C GLY A 361 7.62 -28.28 -20.99
N SER A 362 8.02 -29.36 -20.33
CA SER A 362 8.96 -30.34 -20.88
C SER A 362 8.39 -31.05 -22.10
N PHE A 363 7.10 -31.41 -22.08
CA PHE A 363 6.44 -32.00 -23.25
C PHE A 363 6.49 -31.08 -24.45
N LEU A 364 6.12 -29.79 -24.29
CA LEU A 364 6.17 -28.79 -25.35
C LEU A 364 7.60 -28.54 -25.83
N ALA A 365 8.54 -28.41 -24.91
CA ALA A 365 9.94 -28.15 -25.25
C ALA A 365 10.56 -29.31 -26.04
N ILE A 366 10.40 -30.55 -25.57
CA ILE A 366 10.99 -31.73 -26.18
C ILE A 366 10.31 -32.03 -27.53
N SER A 367 8.97 -32.03 -27.57
CA SER A 367 8.23 -32.29 -28.82
C SER A 367 8.52 -31.21 -29.88
N GLY A 368 8.55 -29.93 -29.47
CA GLY A 368 8.93 -28.83 -30.34
C GLY A 368 10.36 -28.96 -30.86
N PHE A 369 11.32 -29.23 -29.99
CA PHE A 369 12.72 -29.41 -30.39
C PHE A 369 12.90 -30.60 -31.35
N CYS A 370 12.25 -31.74 -31.09
CA CYS A 370 12.29 -32.88 -31.98
C CYS A 370 11.66 -32.57 -33.32
N ALA A 371 10.55 -31.86 -33.34
CA ALA A 371 9.88 -31.45 -34.60
C ALA A 371 10.73 -30.45 -35.38
N ASP A 372 11.39 -29.47 -34.75
CA ASP A 372 12.32 -28.55 -35.44
C ASP A 372 13.52 -29.31 -36.04
N LEU A 373 14.06 -30.32 -35.35
CA LEU A 373 15.11 -31.20 -35.89
C LEU A 373 14.65 -32.01 -37.08
N LEU A 374 13.42 -32.54 -37.05
CA LEU A 374 12.84 -33.25 -38.20
C LEU A 374 12.65 -32.35 -39.40
N LEU A 375 12.15 -31.13 -39.19
CA LEU A 375 12.03 -30.13 -40.26
C LEU A 375 13.38 -29.76 -40.85
N ALA A 376 14.40 -29.55 -40.01
CA ALA A 376 15.76 -29.27 -40.46
C ALA A 376 16.35 -30.43 -41.25
N PHE A 377 16.15 -31.68 -40.84
CA PHE A 377 16.58 -32.87 -41.55
C PHE A 377 15.87 -32.99 -42.93
N GLN A 378 14.54 -32.79 -42.99
CA GLN A 378 13.79 -32.76 -44.23
C GLN A 378 14.29 -31.68 -45.18
N TRP A 379 14.53 -30.45 -44.65
CA TRP A 379 15.05 -29.34 -45.46
C TRP A 379 16.41 -29.68 -46.09
N ILE A 380 17.32 -30.30 -45.34
CA ILE A 380 18.61 -30.75 -45.86
C ILE A 380 18.41 -31.83 -46.95
N SER A 381 17.55 -32.82 -46.70
CA SER A 381 17.30 -33.93 -47.63
C SER A 381 16.62 -33.53 -48.95
N THR A 382 15.82 -32.46 -48.95
CA THR A 382 15.09 -31.92 -50.09
C THR A 382 15.84 -30.80 -50.85
N SER A 383 17.14 -30.61 -50.52
CA SER A 383 17.98 -29.54 -51.08
C SER A 383 17.35 -28.13 -50.97
N GLY A 384 16.62 -27.88 -49.87
CA GLY A 384 16.09 -26.56 -49.55
C GLY A 384 14.74 -26.21 -50.21
N SER A 385 14.08 -27.13 -50.91
CA SER A 385 12.80 -26.86 -51.62
C SER A 385 11.59 -27.30 -50.76
N MET A 386 11.30 -26.60 -49.66
CA MET A 386 10.10 -26.87 -48.85
C MET A 386 9.12 -25.69 -48.93
N GLU A 387 8.04 -25.82 -49.68
CA GLU A 387 6.91 -24.90 -49.64
C GLU A 387 6.20 -25.00 -48.28
N HIS A 388 5.84 -23.86 -47.67
CA HIS A 388 5.10 -23.75 -46.42
C HIS A 388 5.85 -24.12 -45.11
N SER A 389 7.12 -24.53 -45.15
CA SER A 389 7.91 -24.90 -43.94
C SER A 389 8.06 -23.75 -42.94
N VAL A 390 8.07 -22.51 -43.43
CA VAL A 390 8.31 -21.33 -42.58
C VAL A 390 7.22 -21.18 -41.52
N HIS A 391 5.92 -21.37 -41.84
CA HIS A 391 4.83 -21.28 -40.89
C HIS A 391 4.93 -22.36 -39.81
N ALA A 392 5.24 -23.59 -40.22
CA ALA A 392 5.44 -24.70 -39.29
C ALA A 392 6.62 -24.44 -38.32
N VAL A 393 7.73 -23.92 -38.83
CA VAL A 393 8.90 -23.55 -38.00
C VAL A 393 8.48 -22.52 -36.93
N PHE A 394 7.75 -21.45 -37.27
CA PHE A 394 7.29 -20.47 -36.28
C PHE A 394 6.42 -21.10 -35.22
N VAL A 395 5.47 -21.97 -35.54
CA VAL A 395 4.59 -22.64 -34.60
C VAL A 395 5.38 -23.56 -33.68
N ILE A 396 6.24 -24.40 -34.23
CA ILE A 396 7.01 -25.41 -33.51
C ILE A 396 8.03 -24.74 -32.60
N SER A 397 8.79 -23.78 -33.11
CA SER A 397 9.78 -23.02 -32.30
C SER A 397 9.09 -22.22 -31.21
N THR A 398 7.88 -21.66 -31.47
CA THR A 398 7.10 -20.98 -30.41
C THR A 398 6.72 -21.96 -29.29
N ALA A 399 6.26 -23.17 -29.64
CA ALA A 399 5.94 -24.21 -28.65
C ALA A 399 7.15 -24.64 -27.83
N CYS A 400 8.30 -24.81 -28.49
CA CYS A 400 9.57 -25.14 -27.82
C CYS A 400 9.98 -24.05 -26.81
N ILE A 401 10.01 -22.78 -27.23
CA ILE A 401 10.36 -21.65 -26.37
C ILE A 401 9.34 -21.52 -25.21
N ALA A 402 8.05 -21.64 -25.50
CA ALA A 402 7.00 -21.59 -24.48
C ALA A 402 7.20 -22.70 -23.44
N GLY A 403 7.53 -23.92 -23.88
CA GLY A 403 7.83 -25.05 -23.00
C GLY A 403 9.00 -24.77 -22.04
N VAL A 404 10.11 -24.25 -22.56
CA VAL A 404 11.28 -23.89 -21.77
C VAL A 404 10.91 -22.80 -20.73
N LEU A 405 10.19 -21.76 -21.14
CA LEU A 405 9.74 -20.69 -20.24
C LEU A 405 8.85 -21.23 -19.11
N MET A 406 7.95 -22.18 -19.40
CA MET A 406 7.09 -22.80 -18.41
C MET A 406 7.92 -23.60 -17.38
N VAL A 407 8.87 -24.39 -17.82
CA VAL A 407 9.75 -25.18 -16.92
C VAL A 407 10.54 -24.25 -15.99
N LEU A 408 11.21 -23.24 -16.55
CA LEU A 408 12.02 -22.30 -15.76
C LEU A 408 11.15 -21.55 -14.75
N THR A 409 9.97 -21.10 -15.17
CA THR A 409 9.01 -20.40 -14.28
C THR A 409 8.47 -21.31 -13.20
N GLY A 410 8.24 -22.59 -13.50
CA GLY A 410 7.80 -23.60 -12.53
C GLY A 410 8.74 -23.72 -11.34
N PHE A 411 10.05 -23.78 -11.57
CA PHE A 411 11.03 -23.81 -10.50
C PHE A 411 11.06 -22.52 -9.67
N VAL A 412 11.03 -21.36 -10.32
CA VAL A 412 10.99 -20.07 -9.60
C VAL A 412 9.71 -19.95 -8.76
N LEU A 413 8.57 -20.36 -9.32
CA LEU A 413 7.28 -20.34 -8.62
C LEU A 413 7.30 -21.25 -7.40
N HIS A 414 7.89 -22.46 -7.51
CA HIS A 414 8.03 -23.38 -6.39
C HIS A 414 8.84 -22.76 -5.23
N LEU A 415 10.00 -22.15 -5.54
CA LEU A 415 10.81 -21.47 -4.53
C LEU A 415 10.06 -20.35 -3.81
N LEU A 416 9.24 -19.57 -4.55
CA LEU A 416 8.42 -18.52 -3.97
C LEU A 416 7.30 -19.08 -3.09
N LEU A 417 6.61 -20.13 -3.53
CA LEU A 417 5.55 -20.78 -2.74
C LEU A 417 6.10 -21.41 -1.46
N ASP A 418 7.28 -22.02 -1.52
CA ASP A 418 7.96 -22.58 -0.35
C ASP A 418 8.35 -21.48 0.66
N SER A 419 8.82 -20.33 0.15
CA SER A 419 9.06 -19.16 0.99
C SER A 419 7.78 -18.61 1.63
N LEU A 420 6.65 -18.62 0.91
CA LEU A 420 5.35 -18.20 1.42
C LEU A 420 4.88 -19.10 2.56
N HIS A 421 5.00 -20.41 2.41
CA HIS A 421 4.62 -21.39 3.45
C HIS A 421 5.46 -21.23 4.73
N ARG A 422 6.78 -21.06 4.59
CA ARG A 422 7.67 -20.83 5.75
C ARG A 422 7.33 -19.52 6.50
N ASN A 423 6.94 -18.46 5.79
CA ASN A 423 6.52 -17.21 6.43
C ASN A 423 5.16 -17.31 7.13
N ALA A 424 4.26 -18.18 6.68
CA ALA A 424 2.96 -18.40 7.31
C ALA A 424 3.04 -19.23 8.61
N GLN A 425 4.14 -19.95 8.82
CA GLN A 425 4.38 -20.79 10.02
C GLN A 425 5.13 -20.03 11.13
N ARG A 426 5.67 -18.86 10.81
CA ARG A 426 6.31 -17.92 11.78
C ARG A 426 5.33 -16.87 12.26
#